data_57b715abc19b9a50a16b6a04b641eed1
#
_entry.id   57b715abc19b9a50a16b6a04b641eed1
#
_cell.length_a   1.000
_cell.length_b   1.000
_cell.length_c   1.000
_cell.angle_alpha   90.00
_cell.angle_beta   90.00
_cell.angle_gamma   90.00
#
_symmetry.space_group_name_H-M   'P 1'
#
loop_
_entity.id
_entity.type
_entity.pdbx_description
1 polymer ?
#
loop_
_entity_poly.entity_id
_entity_poly.type
_entity_poly.pdbx_seq_one_letter_code
_entity_poly.pdbx_strand_id
1 'polypeptide(L)'
;MKKIWLIMFFGIVILLGGCAKQNEETKKEEVKERELEILEKEALLKNIDDLEYFDYLGESFRVADLNNQDVLQFVYELVGDLDNKKFSELESIVGKYLNYSIEPENIICKTHYNISNSSEDLYLYDSNTDTYLSNSSHLGHGSGGFRTYVFNKFISGKTNGDVYEVVVSKVFSSILGDVASENDVYDYYSSYKDAVSGINLLFSSKYDNVLNLLNSGDYDNKLVKYKYTFKLKNGNYLLTNYEIM
;
A
#
# COMPACT_ATOMS: atom_id res chain seq x y z
N MET A 1 58.83 31.83 -42.18
CA MET A 1 59.26 33.20 -41.75
C MET A 1 58.22 33.79 -40.82
N LYS A 2 58.72 34.33 -39.68
CA LYS A 2 58.00 35.18 -38.66
C LYS A 2 56.95 34.45 -37.84
N LYS A 3 57.18 33.93 -36.59
CA LYS A 3 57.59 34.54 -35.31
C LYS A 3 56.76 35.78 -34.93
N ILE A 4 55.99 35.65 -33.84
CA ILE A 4 55.75 36.69 -32.80
C ILE A 4 54.89 35.97 -31.75
N TRP A 5 55.37 35.55 -30.57
CA TRP A 5 55.58 36.15 -29.26
C TRP A 5 54.24 36.67 -28.67
N LEU A 6 53.64 36.05 -27.83
CA LEU A 6 53.57 35.79 -26.41
C LEU A 6 53.96 36.96 -25.47
N ILE A 7 53.07 37.38 -24.67
CA ILE A 7 53.37 38.00 -23.36
C ILE A 7 52.40 37.47 -22.33
N MET A 8 52.97 36.75 -21.36
CA MET A 8 52.41 36.45 -20.05
C MET A 8 52.27 37.76 -19.25
N PHE A 9 51.13 37.94 -18.63
CA PHE A 9 51.03 38.79 -17.45
C PHE A 9 50.60 37.98 -16.26
N PHE A 10 51.56 37.70 -15.40
CA PHE A 10 51.33 37.33 -14.01
C PHE A 10 50.92 38.59 -13.26
N GLY A 11 49.70 38.61 -12.80
CA GLY A 11 49.22 39.59 -11.83
C GLY A 11 48.93 38.90 -10.51
N ILE A 12 49.91 38.86 -9.64
CA ILE A 12 49.70 38.51 -8.22
C ILE A 12 48.95 39.69 -7.58
N VAL A 13 47.73 39.46 -7.16
CA VAL A 13 47.06 40.34 -6.21
C VAL A 13 46.80 39.56 -4.95
N ILE A 14 47.71 39.76 -3.99
CA ILE A 14 47.47 39.42 -2.59
C ILE A 14 46.54 40.49 -2.05
N LEU A 15 45.32 40.14 -1.70
CA LEU A 15 44.47 40.98 -0.88
C LEU A 15 44.02 40.21 0.36
N LEU A 16 44.41 40.82 1.43
CA LEU A 16 44.13 40.54 2.81
C LEU A 16 42.63 40.49 3.11
N GLY A 17 42.27 39.51 3.95
CA GLY A 17 41.33 39.70 5.04
C GLY A 17 39.87 39.91 4.70
N GLY A 18 39.10 38.91 4.96
CA GLY A 18 37.65 39.00 5.10
C GLY A 18 37.07 37.63 5.24
N CYS A 19 37.02 37.08 6.47
CA CYS A 19 36.09 35.98 6.79
C CYS A 19 34.65 36.48 6.63
N ALA A 20 34.14 36.48 5.41
CA ALA A 20 32.73 36.47 5.17
C ALA A 20 32.29 35.01 5.27
N LYS A 21 31.65 34.64 6.36
CA LYS A 21 30.80 33.47 6.37
C LYS A 21 29.75 33.66 5.28
N GLN A 22 29.98 33.06 4.14
CA GLN A 22 28.94 32.85 3.15
C GLN A 22 27.99 31.86 3.80
N ASN A 23 26.88 32.37 4.39
CA ASN A 23 25.70 31.61 4.60
C ASN A 23 25.22 31.21 3.20
N GLU A 24 25.56 30.01 2.77
CA GLU A 24 24.79 29.32 1.74
C GLU A 24 23.42 29.05 2.36
N GLU A 25 22.55 30.02 2.29
CA GLU A 25 21.12 29.76 2.30
C GLU A 25 20.87 28.86 1.09
N THR A 26 20.90 27.57 1.29
CA THR A 26 20.29 26.60 0.40
C THR A 26 18.82 27.03 0.31
N LYS A 27 18.48 27.78 -0.73
CA LYS A 27 17.09 27.97 -1.13
C LYS A 27 16.53 26.57 -1.31
N LYS A 28 15.81 26.07 -0.32
CA LYS A 28 14.90 24.94 -0.53
C LYS A 28 13.97 25.41 -1.63
N GLU A 29 14.16 24.89 -2.84
CA GLU A 29 13.13 25.03 -3.88
C GLU A 29 11.83 24.54 -3.26
N GLU A 30 10.85 25.41 -3.21
CA GLU A 30 9.52 25.11 -2.73
C GLU A 30 8.91 24.14 -3.74
N VAL A 31 8.92 22.85 -3.41
CA VAL A 31 8.36 21.81 -4.25
C VAL A 31 6.87 22.08 -4.36
N LYS A 32 6.42 22.48 -5.54
CA LYS A 32 5.01 22.79 -5.79
C LYS A 32 4.21 21.52 -5.92
N GLU A 33 3.06 21.49 -5.27
CA GLU A 33 2.06 20.44 -5.45
C GLU A 33 1.65 20.37 -6.94
N ARG A 34 1.57 19.17 -7.47
CA ARG A 34 1.09 18.88 -8.82
C ARG A 34 0.22 17.64 -8.87
N GLU A 35 -0.61 17.55 -9.88
CA GLU A 35 -1.35 16.32 -10.20
C GLU A 35 -0.39 15.17 -10.57
N LEU A 36 -0.86 13.94 -10.40
CA LEU A 36 -0.11 12.74 -10.77
C LEU A 36 0.01 12.58 -12.28
N GLU A 37 1.16 12.16 -12.74
CA GLU A 37 1.35 11.69 -14.10
C GLU A 37 0.68 10.32 -14.31
N ILE A 38 0.43 9.95 -15.57
CA ILE A 38 -0.30 8.70 -15.90
C ILE A 38 0.42 7.48 -15.30
N LEU A 39 1.74 7.39 -15.47
CA LEU A 39 2.53 6.26 -14.96
C LEU A 39 2.58 6.21 -13.42
N GLU A 40 2.62 7.37 -12.76
CA GLU A 40 2.55 7.45 -11.29
C GLU A 40 1.19 6.96 -10.80
N LYS A 41 0.11 7.40 -11.44
CA LYS A 41 -1.24 6.96 -11.14
C LYS A 41 -1.40 5.45 -11.28
N GLU A 42 -0.95 4.87 -12.39
CA GLU A 42 -1.03 3.43 -12.64
C GLU A 42 -0.25 2.62 -11.59
N ALA A 43 0.98 3.05 -11.27
CA ALA A 43 1.81 2.40 -10.26
C ALA A 43 1.19 2.48 -8.85
N LEU A 44 0.61 3.62 -8.49
CA LEU A 44 -0.05 3.82 -7.20
C LEU A 44 -1.35 3.04 -7.08
N LEU A 45 -2.16 2.96 -8.15
CA LEU A 45 -3.37 2.13 -8.16
C LEU A 45 -3.03 0.65 -8.01
N LYS A 46 -2.00 0.16 -8.69
CA LYS A 46 -1.52 -1.21 -8.51
C LYS A 46 -1.08 -1.47 -7.06
N ASN A 47 -0.36 -0.52 -6.45
CA ASN A 47 0.01 -0.64 -5.03
C ASN A 47 -1.23 -0.69 -4.13
N ILE A 48 -2.28 0.10 -4.43
CA ILE A 48 -3.53 0.09 -3.66
C ILE A 48 -4.23 -1.27 -3.78
N ASP A 49 -4.21 -1.91 -4.95
CA ASP A 49 -4.76 -3.25 -5.13
C ASP A 49 -3.99 -4.29 -4.29
N ASP A 50 -2.65 -4.21 -4.25
CA ASP A 50 -1.81 -5.09 -3.42
C ASP A 50 -1.99 -4.85 -1.89
N LEU A 51 -2.51 -3.69 -1.48
CA LEU A 51 -2.76 -3.30 -0.09
C LEU A 51 -4.19 -3.60 0.39
N GLU A 52 -4.97 -4.38 -0.35
CA GLU A 52 -6.38 -4.71 -0.05
C GLU A 52 -6.59 -5.26 1.37
N TYR A 53 -5.62 -5.98 1.93
CA TYR A 53 -5.69 -6.48 3.30
C TYR A 53 -6.06 -5.38 4.31
N PHE A 54 -5.55 -4.18 4.14
CA PHE A 54 -5.79 -3.09 5.09
C PHE A 54 -7.22 -2.54 5.06
N ASP A 55 -7.98 -2.80 3.99
CA ASP A 55 -9.41 -2.48 3.95
C ASP A 55 -10.21 -3.31 4.96
N TYR A 56 -9.71 -4.51 5.29
CA TYR A 56 -10.33 -5.43 6.25
C TYR A 56 -10.20 -4.96 7.70
N LEU A 57 -9.26 -4.06 8.01
CA LEU A 57 -9.17 -3.45 9.32
C LEU A 57 -10.37 -2.53 9.61
N GLY A 58 -10.98 -1.97 8.56
CA GLY A 58 -12.21 -1.18 8.63
C GLY A 58 -12.07 0.16 9.35
N GLU A 59 -10.84 0.62 9.56
CA GLU A 59 -10.51 1.88 10.26
C GLU A 59 -9.33 2.60 9.62
N SER A 60 -9.24 3.91 9.87
CA SER A 60 -8.10 4.73 9.46
C SER A 60 -6.90 4.46 10.35
N PHE A 61 -5.69 4.44 9.78
CA PHE A 61 -4.45 4.23 10.54
C PHE A 61 -3.26 4.94 9.90
N ARG A 62 -2.23 5.17 10.72
CA ARG A 62 -0.87 5.43 10.23
C ARG A 62 -0.09 4.12 10.28
N VAL A 63 0.73 3.87 9.26
CA VAL A 63 1.54 2.63 9.20
C VAL A 63 2.43 2.47 10.44
N ALA A 64 2.93 3.58 10.99
CA ALA A 64 3.73 3.55 12.22
C ALA A 64 2.97 3.11 13.48
N ASP A 65 1.63 3.11 13.46
CA ASP A 65 0.78 2.70 14.58
C ASP A 65 0.27 1.26 14.44
N LEU A 66 0.53 0.59 13.30
CA LEU A 66 0.18 -0.81 13.10
C LEU A 66 0.95 -1.70 14.09
N ASN A 67 0.32 -2.77 14.53
CA ASN A 67 1.04 -3.80 15.25
C ASN A 67 1.74 -4.78 14.28
N ASN A 68 2.73 -5.48 14.77
CA ASN A 68 3.54 -6.40 13.96
C ASN A 68 2.69 -7.51 13.32
N GLN A 69 1.69 -8.02 14.05
CA GLN A 69 0.78 -9.05 13.53
C GLN A 69 -0.05 -8.58 12.34
N ASP A 70 -0.52 -7.33 12.32
CA ASP A 70 -1.27 -6.81 11.16
C ASP A 70 -0.38 -6.75 9.91
N VAL A 71 0.90 -6.43 10.09
CA VAL A 71 1.86 -6.38 8.97
C VAL A 71 2.26 -7.79 8.50
N LEU A 72 2.45 -8.74 9.42
CA LEU A 72 2.71 -10.15 9.08
C LEU A 72 1.51 -10.79 8.38
N GLN A 73 0.29 -10.47 8.81
CA GLN A 73 -0.94 -10.90 8.14
C GLN A 73 -1.05 -10.31 6.73
N PHE A 74 -0.72 -9.03 6.56
CA PHE A 74 -0.65 -8.42 5.23
C PHE A 74 0.30 -9.20 4.30
N VAL A 75 1.49 -9.56 4.79
CA VAL A 75 2.45 -10.36 3.99
C VAL A 75 1.87 -11.72 3.64
N TYR A 76 1.23 -12.40 4.60
CA TYR A 76 0.57 -13.68 4.37
C TYR A 76 -0.52 -13.58 3.30
N GLU A 77 -1.42 -12.62 3.39
CA GLU A 77 -2.48 -12.42 2.41
C GLU A 77 -1.93 -12.11 1.00
N LEU A 78 -0.85 -11.35 0.94
CA LEU A 78 -0.21 -10.98 -0.34
C LEU A 78 0.51 -12.16 -1.01
N VAL A 79 1.16 -13.03 -0.22
CA VAL A 79 2.02 -14.12 -0.73
C VAL A 79 1.28 -15.46 -0.79
N GLY A 80 0.33 -15.69 0.11
CA GLY A 80 -0.47 -16.90 0.26
C GLY A 80 0.18 -17.97 1.13
N ASP A 81 1.38 -18.43 0.79
CA ASP A 81 2.09 -19.48 1.55
C ASP A 81 3.45 -18.98 2.03
N LEU A 82 3.68 -19.12 3.32
CA LEU A 82 4.92 -18.72 3.99
C LEU A 82 5.77 -19.92 4.46
N ASP A 83 5.38 -21.16 4.15
CA ASP A 83 6.14 -22.33 4.57
C ASP A 83 7.57 -22.30 3.99
N ASN A 84 8.55 -22.49 4.86
CA ASN A 84 9.98 -22.40 4.55
C ASN A 84 10.48 -21.02 4.05
N LYS A 85 9.68 -19.96 4.14
CA LYS A 85 10.12 -18.59 3.86
C LYS A 85 11.03 -18.08 4.96
N LYS A 86 12.12 -17.41 4.57
CA LYS A 86 13.01 -16.73 5.52
C LYS A 86 12.38 -15.42 5.98
N PHE A 87 12.68 -15.05 7.23
CA PHE A 87 12.25 -13.77 7.77
C PHE A 87 12.71 -12.59 6.88
N SER A 88 13.94 -12.64 6.37
CA SER A 88 14.47 -11.60 5.45
C SER A 88 13.68 -11.46 4.14
N GLU A 89 12.99 -12.50 3.69
CA GLU A 89 12.09 -12.41 2.52
C GLU A 89 10.83 -11.60 2.88
N LEU A 90 10.29 -11.81 4.09
CA LEU A 90 9.15 -11.04 4.57
C LEU A 90 9.51 -9.57 4.77
N GLU A 91 10.67 -9.28 5.37
CA GLU A 91 11.20 -7.90 5.48
C GLU A 91 11.32 -7.24 4.11
N SER A 92 11.81 -7.99 3.10
CA SER A 92 11.93 -7.48 1.73
C SER A 92 10.57 -7.16 1.11
N ILE A 93 9.54 -7.96 1.39
CA ILE A 93 8.18 -7.72 0.93
C ILE A 93 7.62 -6.47 1.61
N VAL A 94 7.69 -6.40 2.94
CA VAL A 94 7.23 -5.22 3.69
C VAL A 94 7.89 -3.94 3.18
N GLY A 95 9.21 -3.96 2.97
CA GLY A 95 9.96 -2.81 2.48
C GLY A 95 9.63 -2.33 1.06
N LYS A 96 8.81 -3.07 0.31
CA LYS A 96 8.27 -2.63 -1.00
C LYS A 96 6.97 -1.84 -0.87
N TYR A 97 6.20 -2.08 0.18
CA TYR A 97 4.84 -1.54 0.33
C TYR A 97 4.68 -0.60 1.52
N LEU A 98 5.43 -0.84 2.60
CA LEU A 98 5.24 -0.15 3.88
C LEU A 98 6.54 0.48 4.37
N ASN A 99 6.43 1.63 5.04
CA ASN A 99 7.53 2.19 5.81
C ASN A 99 7.48 1.65 7.25
N TYR A 100 7.65 0.33 7.39
CA TYR A 100 7.55 -0.41 8.64
C TYR A 100 8.70 -1.40 8.78
N SER A 101 9.13 -1.68 10.01
CA SER A 101 10.09 -2.73 10.35
C SER A 101 9.36 -3.79 11.13
N ILE A 102 9.34 -5.02 10.61
CA ILE A 102 8.74 -6.17 11.29
C ILE A 102 9.71 -6.81 12.24
N GLU A 103 9.17 -7.51 13.25
CA GLU A 103 9.91 -8.36 14.16
C GLU A 103 9.51 -9.83 13.93
N PRO A 104 10.45 -10.79 14.10
CA PRO A 104 10.15 -12.19 13.91
C PRO A 104 9.29 -12.73 15.06
N GLU A 105 8.08 -13.18 14.74
CA GLU A 105 7.15 -13.83 15.66
C GLU A 105 6.26 -14.81 14.91
N ASN A 106 5.58 -15.71 15.63
CA ASN A 106 4.58 -16.59 15.03
C ASN A 106 3.47 -15.78 14.39
N ILE A 107 2.93 -16.25 13.28
CA ILE A 107 1.80 -15.61 12.61
C ILE A 107 0.51 -16.24 13.07
N ILE A 108 -0.34 -15.46 13.73
CA ILE A 108 -1.63 -15.91 14.24
C ILE A 108 -2.65 -15.93 13.09
N CYS A 109 -3.54 -16.91 13.08
CA CYS A 109 -4.68 -16.88 12.17
C CYS A 109 -5.69 -15.81 12.63
N LYS A 110 -5.60 -14.62 12.05
CA LYS A 110 -6.69 -13.64 12.14
C LYS A 110 -7.66 -13.93 11.01
N THR A 111 -8.72 -14.65 11.28
CA THR A 111 -9.80 -14.73 10.30
C THR A 111 -10.43 -13.35 10.17
N HIS A 112 -10.62 -12.86 8.95
CA HIS A 112 -11.34 -11.62 8.65
C HIS A 112 -12.76 -11.61 9.21
N TYR A 113 -13.22 -12.77 9.63
CA TYR A 113 -14.49 -13.00 10.29
C TYR A 113 -14.21 -13.44 11.72
N ASN A 114 -14.59 -12.62 12.68
CA ASN A 114 -14.57 -12.92 14.12
C ASN A 114 -15.42 -14.16 14.49
N ILE A 115 -15.39 -15.21 13.68
CA ILE A 115 -16.20 -16.42 13.88
C ILE A 115 -15.56 -17.35 14.89
N SER A 116 -14.27 -17.25 15.12
CA SER A 116 -13.61 -17.90 16.24
C SER A 116 -12.49 -17.04 16.80
N ASN A 117 -12.47 -16.85 18.10
CA ASN A 117 -11.32 -16.36 18.85
C ASN A 117 -10.18 -17.38 18.84
N SER A 118 -9.88 -18.03 17.72
CA SER A 118 -8.76 -18.95 17.65
C SER A 118 -7.50 -18.10 17.53
N SER A 119 -6.84 -17.89 18.64
CA SER A 119 -5.47 -17.39 18.74
C SER A 119 -4.45 -18.46 18.36
N GLU A 120 -4.77 -19.29 17.37
CA GLU A 120 -3.91 -20.39 16.97
C GLU A 120 -2.90 -19.90 15.96
N ASP A 121 -1.64 -20.29 16.15
CA ASP A 121 -0.56 -19.94 15.23
C ASP A 121 -0.75 -20.63 13.89
N LEU A 122 -0.79 -19.83 12.81
CA LEU A 122 -0.85 -20.33 11.44
C LEU A 122 0.53 -20.75 10.94
N TYR A 123 1.54 -19.95 11.27
CA TYR A 123 2.94 -20.23 11.01
C TYR A 123 3.77 -20.04 12.28
N LEU A 124 4.69 -20.97 12.52
CA LEU A 124 5.65 -20.92 13.62
C LEU A 124 6.97 -20.37 13.08
N TYR A 125 7.54 -19.39 13.78
CA TYR A 125 8.88 -18.91 13.46
C TYR A 125 9.94 -19.78 14.16
N ASP A 126 10.83 -20.39 13.37
CA ASP A 126 11.99 -21.12 13.88
C ASP A 126 13.24 -20.22 13.87
N SER A 127 13.64 -19.76 15.04
CA SER A 127 14.81 -18.90 15.21
C SER A 127 16.15 -19.56 14.90
N ASN A 128 16.22 -20.89 14.82
CA ASN A 128 17.46 -21.61 14.48
C ASN A 128 17.75 -21.59 12.99
N THR A 129 16.69 -21.62 12.18
CA THR A 129 16.78 -21.63 10.71
C THR A 129 16.42 -20.29 10.08
N ASP A 130 15.91 -19.35 10.88
CA ASP A 130 15.39 -18.05 10.44
C ASP A 130 14.25 -18.21 9.40
N THR A 131 13.36 -19.21 9.62
CA THR A 131 12.30 -19.55 8.68
C THR A 131 10.94 -19.69 9.36
N TYR A 132 9.88 -19.53 8.56
CA TYR A 132 8.52 -19.87 8.95
C TYR A 132 8.18 -21.30 8.55
N LEU A 133 7.50 -22.01 9.45
CA LEU A 133 7.03 -23.37 9.24
C LEU A 133 5.51 -23.39 9.41
N SER A 134 4.81 -23.98 8.46
CA SER A 134 3.35 -24.12 8.58
C SER A 134 3.00 -24.98 9.78
N ASN A 135 2.01 -24.54 10.56
CA ASN A 135 1.52 -25.30 11.68
C ASN A 135 0.56 -26.39 11.20
N SER A 136 1.05 -27.64 11.17
CA SER A 136 0.33 -28.79 10.63
C SER A 136 -1.02 -29.09 11.32
N SER A 137 -1.26 -28.57 12.53
CA SER A 137 -2.55 -28.71 13.21
C SER A 137 -3.68 -27.96 12.50
N HIS A 138 -3.36 -27.02 11.60
CA HIS A 138 -4.30 -26.23 10.81
C HIS A 138 -4.44 -26.67 9.36
N LEU A 139 -3.57 -27.58 8.86
CA LEU A 139 -3.68 -28.13 7.52
C LEU A 139 -4.90 -29.06 7.43
N GLY A 140 -6.05 -28.53 7.05
CA GLY A 140 -7.27 -29.33 6.86
C GLY A 140 -8.58 -28.64 7.19
N HIS A 141 -8.54 -27.51 7.83
CA HIS A 141 -9.69 -26.64 7.88
C HIS A 141 -9.74 -25.88 6.57
N GLY A 142 -10.42 -26.43 5.58
CA GLY A 142 -10.71 -25.73 4.35
C GLY A 142 -11.34 -24.41 4.76
N SER A 143 -10.60 -23.33 4.56
CA SER A 143 -11.11 -21.99 4.73
C SER A 143 -12.15 -21.76 3.62
N GLY A 144 -13.37 -22.20 3.88
CA GLY A 144 -14.55 -21.68 3.20
C GLY A 144 -14.68 -20.21 3.59
N GLY A 145 -13.62 -19.43 3.35
CA GLY A 145 -13.60 -18.02 3.66
C GLY A 145 -14.45 -17.28 2.64
N PHE A 146 -15.20 -16.30 3.10
CA PHE A 146 -15.74 -15.31 2.20
C PHE A 146 -14.56 -14.71 1.42
N ARG A 147 -14.61 -14.72 0.12
CA ARG A 147 -13.74 -13.87 -0.69
C ARG A 147 -14.48 -12.57 -0.92
N THR A 148 -13.82 -11.49 -0.54
CA THR A 148 -14.29 -10.15 -0.86
C THR A 148 -13.55 -9.72 -2.12
N TYR A 149 -14.29 -9.35 -3.17
CA TYR A 149 -13.68 -8.68 -4.32
C TYR A 149 -13.80 -7.19 -4.11
N VAL A 150 -12.69 -6.50 -4.29
CA VAL A 150 -12.59 -5.05 -4.16
C VAL A 150 -12.38 -4.44 -5.54
N PHE A 151 -13.16 -3.41 -5.85
CA PHE A 151 -13.00 -2.64 -7.08
C PHE A 151 -12.72 -1.19 -6.72
N ASN A 152 -11.66 -0.66 -7.30
CA ASN A 152 -11.19 0.69 -7.06
C ASN A 152 -11.61 1.64 -8.19
N LYS A 153 -12.19 2.81 -7.85
CA LYS A 153 -12.40 3.94 -8.76
C LYS A 153 -11.47 5.07 -8.34
N PHE A 154 -10.56 5.47 -9.20
CA PHE A 154 -9.72 6.65 -8.98
C PHE A 154 -10.56 7.93 -8.95
N ILE A 155 -10.37 8.75 -7.92
CA ILE A 155 -11.05 10.04 -7.75
C ILE A 155 -10.07 11.19 -8.00
N SER A 156 -8.94 11.21 -7.30
CA SER A 156 -7.91 12.24 -7.46
C SER A 156 -6.56 11.74 -6.97
N GLY A 157 -5.50 12.41 -7.39
CA GLY A 157 -4.16 12.14 -6.88
C GLY A 157 -3.24 13.31 -7.12
N LYS A 158 -2.37 13.57 -6.17
CA LYS A 158 -1.40 14.67 -6.20
C LYS A 158 -0.10 14.28 -5.53
N THR A 159 0.96 15.00 -5.86
CA THR A 159 2.25 14.85 -5.21
C THR A 159 2.86 16.19 -4.82
N ASN A 160 3.62 16.15 -3.74
CA ASN A 160 4.45 17.26 -3.27
C ASN A 160 5.85 16.67 -2.99
N GLY A 161 6.69 16.63 -4.02
CA GLY A 161 8.01 16.02 -3.96
C GLY A 161 7.98 14.50 -3.83
N ASP A 162 8.36 13.96 -2.69
CA ASP A 162 8.41 12.52 -2.40
C ASP A 162 7.13 11.98 -1.72
N VAL A 163 6.15 12.86 -1.46
CA VAL A 163 4.86 12.49 -0.86
C VAL A 163 3.78 12.47 -1.94
N TYR A 164 3.00 11.40 -1.97
CA TYR A 164 1.94 11.14 -2.94
C TYR A 164 0.64 10.87 -2.19
N GLU A 165 -0.41 11.59 -2.54
CA GLU A 165 -1.76 11.35 -2.02
C GLU A 165 -2.64 10.83 -3.14
N VAL A 166 -3.37 9.75 -2.89
CA VAL A 166 -4.34 9.17 -3.83
C VAL A 166 -5.66 8.98 -3.12
N VAL A 167 -6.73 9.43 -3.73
CA VAL A 167 -8.08 9.19 -3.28
C VAL A 167 -8.77 8.25 -4.26
N VAL A 168 -9.32 7.17 -3.74
CA VAL A 168 -10.16 6.22 -4.49
C VAL A 168 -11.51 6.08 -3.81
N SER A 169 -12.52 5.71 -4.56
CA SER A 169 -13.73 5.10 -4.01
C SER A 169 -13.68 3.61 -4.25
N LYS A 170 -14.27 2.83 -3.34
CA LYS A 170 -14.27 1.37 -3.41
C LYS A 170 -15.66 0.80 -3.35
N VAL A 171 -15.79 -0.39 -3.95
CA VAL A 171 -16.91 -1.30 -3.67
C VAL A 171 -16.38 -2.67 -3.32
N PHE A 172 -17.09 -3.32 -2.42
CA PHE A 172 -16.76 -4.61 -1.85
C PHE A 172 -17.89 -5.58 -2.17
N SER A 173 -17.55 -6.76 -2.69
CA SER A 173 -18.51 -7.85 -2.82
C SER A 173 -18.20 -8.93 -1.81
N SER A 174 -19.20 -9.42 -1.10
CA SER A 174 -19.04 -10.59 -0.25
C SER A 174 -19.51 -11.81 -1.05
N ILE A 175 -18.58 -12.71 -1.35
CA ILE A 175 -18.85 -13.94 -2.12
C ILE A 175 -18.60 -15.14 -1.24
N LEU A 176 -19.61 -16.01 -1.14
CA LEU A 176 -19.47 -17.32 -0.51
C LEU A 176 -19.04 -18.31 -1.59
N GLY A 177 -17.78 -18.78 -1.54
CA GLY A 177 -17.29 -19.79 -2.46
C GLY A 177 -15.96 -19.44 -3.13
N ASP A 178 -15.40 -20.40 -3.87
CA ASP A 178 -13.99 -20.33 -4.32
C ASP A 178 -13.76 -19.44 -5.53
N VAL A 179 -14.74 -19.14 -6.36
CA VAL A 179 -14.55 -18.33 -7.58
C VAL A 179 -15.86 -17.61 -7.95
N ALA A 180 -15.78 -16.33 -8.27
CA ALA A 180 -16.88 -15.63 -8.92
C ALA A 180 -17.16 -16.25 -10.31
N SER A 181 -18.40 -16.65 -10.53
CA SER A 181 -18.83 -17.06 -11.86
C SER A 181 -19.15 -15.81 -12.68
N GLU A 182 -18.67 -15.74 -13.92
CA GLU A 182 -18.94 -14.62 -14.84
C GLU A 182 -20.45 -14.40 -15.09
N ASN A 183 -21.27 -15.44 -14.84
CA ASN A 183 -22.70 -15.38 -15.07
C ASN A 183 -23.53 -15.01 -13.85
N ASP A 184 -22.96 -15.08 -12.66
CA ASP A 184 -23.67 -14.82 -11.43
C ASP A 184 -23.76 -13.33 -11.12
N VAL A 185 -24.82 -12.94 -10.43
CA VAL A 185 -25.04 -11.58 -9.93
C VAL A 185 -24.68 -11.55 -8.47
N TYR A 186 -23.83 -10.59 -8.11
CA TYR A 186 -23.34 -10.38 -6.76
C TYR A 186 -23.80 -9.05 -6.20
N ASP A 187 -23.88 -8.98 -4.89
CA ASP A 187 -24.20 -7.77 -4.15
C ASP A 187 -22.93 -6.98 -3.83
N TYR A 188 -22.99 -5.66 -4.02
CA TYR A 188 -21.86 -4.76 -3.82
C TYR A 188 -22.18 -3.66 -2.82
N TYR A 189 -21.20 -3.33 -1.98
CA TYR A 189 -21.32 -2.45 -0.82
C TYR A 189 -20.22 -1.40 -0.86
N SER A 190 -20.45 -0.24 -0.21
CA SER A 190 -19.48 0.86 -0.18
C SER A 190 -18.38 0.70 0.88
N SER A 191 -18.53 -0.26 1.79
CA SER A 191 -17.51 -0.58 2.79
C SER A 191 -17.39 -2.08 3.02
N TYR A 192 -16.22 -2.54 3.46
CA TYR A 192 -15.99 -3.92 3.85
C TYR A 192 -16.96 -4.38 4.95
N LYS A 193 -17.16 -3.52 5.97
CA LYS A 193 -18.08 -3.82 7.07
C LYS A 193 -19.51 -4.09 6.60
N ASP A 194 -20.01 -3.30 5.64
CA ASP A 194 -21.34 -3.49 5.07
C ASP A 194 -21.40 -4.78 4.25
N ALA A 195 -20.35 -5.09 3.48
CA ALA A 195 -20.26 -6.33 2.70
C ALA A 195 -20.34 -7.58 3.59
N VAL A 196 -19.60 -7.59 4.70
CA VAL A 196 -19.62 -8.70 5.67
C VAL A 196 -20.97 -8.83 6.37
N SER A 197 -21.60 -7.70 6.68
CA SER A 197 -22.89 -7.67 7.41
C SER A 197 -24.10 -7.86 6.51
N GLY A 198 -23.91 -7.74 5.19
CA GLY A 198 -25.03 -7.77 4.22
C GLY A 198 -25.99 -6.58 4.34
N ILE A 199 -25.52 -5.45 4.88
CA ILE A 199 -26.32 -4.24 5.09
C ILE A 199 -25.88 -3.12 4.16
N ASN A 200 -26.77 -2.12 3.94
CA ASN A 200 -26.47 -0.97 3.08
C ASN A 200 -26.05 -1.36 1.64
N LEU A 201 -26.79 -2.30 1.04
CA LEU A 201 -26.60 -2.72 -0.36
C LEU A 201 -26.56 -1.50 -1.28
N LEU A 202 -25.49 -1.40 -2.08
CA LEU A 202 -25.31 -0.32 -3.04
C LEU A 202 -25.98 -0.65 -4.37
N PHE A 203 -25.63 -1.82 -4.92
CA PHE A 203 -26.24 -2.39 -6.14
C PHE A 203 -25.91 -3.88 -6.25
N SER A 204 -26.65 -4.57 -7.13
CA SER A 204 -26.31 -5.94 -7.55
C SER A 204 -25.92 -5.96 -9.02
N SER A 205 -24.88 -6.69 -9.37
CA SER A 205 -24.36 -6.74 -10.74
C SER A 205 -23.54 -8.01 -11.00
N LYS A 206 -23.34 -8.32 -12.26
CA LYS A 206 -22.31 -9.28 -12.69
C LYS A 206 -20.92 -8.68 -12.44
N TYR A 207 -19.96 -9.55 -12.17
CA TYR A 207 -18.58 -9.18 -11.85
C TYR A 207 -17.94 -8.27 -12.92
N ASP A 208 -18.09 -8.62 -14.20
CA ASP A 208 -17.49 -7.90 -15.33
C ASP A 208 -18.12 -6.53 -15.61
N ASN A 209 -19.30 -6.25 -15.05
CA ASN A 209 -19.98 -4.96 -15.23
C ASN A 209 -19.74 -3.94 -14.10
N VAL A 210 -19.11 -4.34 -13.01
CA VAL A 210 -18.92 -3.47 -11.81
C VAL A 210 -18.17 -2.19 -12.12
N LEU A 211 -17.06 -2.29 -12.85
CA LEU A 211 -16.28 -1.11 -13.22
C LEU A 211 -17.07 -0.14 -14.11
N ASN A 212 -17.94 -0.63 -14.98
CA ASN A 212 -18.80 0.23 -15.78
C ASN A 212 -19.78 0.99 -14.89
N LEU A 213 -20.40 0.33 -13.92
CA LEU A 213 -21.32 0.95 -12.97
C LEU A 213 -20.59 1.98 -12.08
N LEU A 214 -19.40 1.67 -11.62
CA LEU A 214 -18.58 2.62 -10.85
C LEU A 214 -18.23 3.86 -11.68
N ASN A 215 -17.89 3.67 -12.93
CA ASN A 215 -17.48 4.76 -13.82
C ASN A 215 -18.66 5.57 -14.37
N SER A 216 -19.91 5.06 -14.30
CA SER A 216 -21.10 5.83 -14.69
C SER A 216 -21.32 7.09 -13.84
N GLY A 217 -20.87 7.05 -12.57
CA GLY A 217 -21.06 8.14 -11.61
C GLY A 217 -22.39 8.10 -10.86
N ASP A 218 -23.28 7.17 -11.18
CA ASP A 218 -24.63 7.08 -10.58
C ASP A 218 -24.62 6.84 -9.07
N TYR A 219 -23.53 6.29 -8.57
CA TYR A 219 -23.34 5.91 -7.16
C TYR A 219 -22.34 6.81 -6.40
N ASP A 220 -21.75 7.81 -7.03
CA ASP A 220 -20.66 8.61 -6.45
C ASP A 220 -20.98 9.25 -5.10
N ASN A 221 -22.23 9.63 -4.87
CA ASN A 221 -22.70 10.21 -3.62
C ASN A 221 -22.94 9.19 -2.49
N LYS A 222 -22.86 7.90 -2.79
CA LYS A 222 -23.02 6.80 -1.83
C LYS A 222 -21.71 6.06 -1.56
N LEU A 223 -20.68 6.30 -2.37
CA LEU A 223 -19.41 5.63 -2.24
C LEU A 223 -18.59 6.25 -1.12
N VAL A 224 -18.05 5.40 -0.25
CA VAL A 224 -17.02 5.79 0.72
C VAL A 224 -15.73 6.09 -0.05
N LYS A 225 -15.02 7.11 0.38
CA LYS A 225 -13.72 7.48 -0.16
C LYS A 225 -12.61 7.05 0.78
N TYR A 226 -11.51 6.63 0.17
CA TYR A 226 -10.34 6.15 0.87
C TYR A 226 -9.14 6.94 0.38
N LYS A 227 -8.40 7.57 1.31
CA LYS A 227 -7.19 8.32 1.00
C LYS A 227 -5.97 7.54 1.44
N TYR A 228 -5.06 7.35 0.52
CA TYR A 228 -3.75 6.73 0.73
C TYR A 228 -2.67 7.80 0.62
N THR A 229 -1.78 7.84 1.59
CA THR A 229 -0.58 8.67 1.52
C THR A 229 0.64 7.77 1.42
N PHE A 230 1.40 7.97 0.36
CA PHE A 230 2.63 7.23 0.10
C PHE A 230 3.84 8.15 0.19
N LYS A 231 4.98 7.57 0.52
CA LYS A 231 6.29 8.19 0.40
C LYS A 231 7.13 7.42 -0.61
N LEU A 232 7.67 8.12 -1.61
CA LEU A 232 8.59 7.53 -2.57
C LEU A 232 9.98 7.36 -1.91
N LYS A 233 10.48 6.12 -1.86
CA LYS A 233 11.78 5.78 -1.30
C LYS A 233 12.40 4.65 -2.12
N ASN A 234 13.58 4.87 -2.64
CA ASN A 234 14.32 3.88 -3.45
C ASN A 234 13.49 3.31 -4.63
N GLY A 235 12.64 4.14 -5.24
CA GLY A 235 11.78 3.74 -6.35
C GLY A 235 10.47 3.03 -5.96
N ASN A 236 10.22 2.80 -4.67
CA ASN A 236 8.99 2.20 -4.17
C ASN A 236 8.08 3.26 -3.53
N TYR A 237 6.78 3.16 -3.78
CA TYR A 237 5.76 3.94 -3.11
C TYR A 237 5.35 3.24 -1.81
N LEU A 238 5.88 3.70 -0.68
CA LEU A 238 5.63 3.10 0.63
C LEU A 238 4.43 3.77 1.28
N LEU A 239 3.40 3.00 1.62
CA LEU A 239 2.26 3.50 2.38
C LEU A 239 2.74 4.06 3.73
N THR A 240 2.24 5.22 4.10
CA THR A 240 2.49 5.87 5.39
C THR A 240 1.21 6.13 6.16
N ASN A 241 0.10 6.37 5.44
CA ASN A 241 -1.18 6.68 6.06
C ASN A 241 -2.34 6.18 5.17
N TYR A 242 -3.41 5.70 5.83
CA TYR A 242 -4.65 5.26 5.22
C TYR A 242 -5.82 5.89 5.97
N GLU A 243 -6.71 6.56 5.26
CA GLU A 243 -7.84 7.30 5.83
C GLU A 243 -9.14 6.90 5.14
N ILE A 244 -10.15 6.57 5.93
CA ILE A 244 -11.55 6.43 5.48
C ILE A 244 -12.22 7.80 5.66
N MET A 245 -12.75 8.38 4.57
CA MET A 245 -13.21 9.77 4.51
C MET A 245 -14.75 9.86 4.57
#